data_b87b60f6cb00dc650dddda0439c96e74
#
_entry.id   b87b60f6cb00dc650dddda0439c96e74
#
_cell.length_a   1.000
_cell.length_b   1.000
_cell.length_c   1.000
_cell.angle_alpha   90.00
_cell.angle_beta   90.00
_cell.angle_gamma   90.00
#
_symmetry.space_group_name_H-M   'P 1'
#
loop_
_entity.id
_entity.type
_entity.pdbx_description
1 polymer ?
#
loop_
_entity_poly.entity_id
_entity_poly.type
_entity_poly.pdbx_seq_one_letter_code
_entity_poly.pdbx_strand_id
1 'polypeptide(L)'
;MAVNCVDRHVAAGRGEKVALYFEGEPGDRRAVTYAQLQREVAQAANALEELGIEAGDRVVVYLPVLVETIVITLACARIGAVHSLVFGGFSAEALRFRVEDTGAKLLVTTDGQFRRGVAVPVKANADEAVSGDNAIEHVLVLDRTGHRDIPWTEGRDLWWHDVVDRQPDTHTPRAFDAEHPLFIMYTSGTTGQPKGLVHTSGGYLAAASWTHDFLFSHPDPARRDDDVHWCTADLAWVTAHTYEIYGPLSNGVTQVIYEGVPNAPHPGRHFEVIERYRVTSYYTAPTLIRSLKGWHPDGIPAHADGGPDLSSIRLIGTVGESVNPEAWTWARTQIGRDPPDLPMVDTWWQSETGATVLSPRPTD
;
A
#
# COMPACT_ATOMS: atom_id res chain seq x y z
N MET A 1 6.70 14.10 -6.42
CA MET A 1 5.85 13.13 -5.67
C MET A 1 6.28 13.03 -4.21
N ALA A 2 7.42 12.44 -3.88
CA ALA A 2 7.86 12.22 -2.50
C ALA A 2 7.86 13.48 -1.63
N VAL A 3 8.28 14.63 -2.15
CA VAL A 3 8.22 15.92 -1.44
C VAL A 3 6.80 16.25 -0.96
N ASN A 4 5.80 16.02 -1.80
CA ASN A 4 4.39 16.30 -1.45
C ASN A 4 3.80 15.28 -0.46
N CYS A 5 4.30 14.05 -0.47
CA CYS A 5 3.82 12.99 0.42
C CYS A 5 4.53 12.98 1.78
N VAL A 6 5.77 13.48 1.85
CA VAL A 6 6.60 13.32 3.05
C VAL A 6 7.26 14.64 3.47
N ASP A 7 8.17 15.18 2.65
CA ASP A 7 9.07 16.28 3.06
C ASP A 7 8.32 17.53 3.53
N ARG A 8 7.24 17.89 2.82
CA ARG A 8 6.47 19.11 3.18
C ARG A 8 5.82 19.03 4.55
N HIS A 9 5.46 17.82 5.01
CA HIS A 9 4.88 17.63 6.34
C HIS A 9 5.94 17.78 7.43
N VAL A 10 7.14 17.25 7.20
CA VAL A 10 8.28 17.44 8.08
C VAL A 10 8.67 18.91 8.15
N ALA A 11 8.76 19.59 7.00
CA ALA A 11 9.06 21.02 6.92
C ALA A 11 7.99 21.89 7.59
N ALA A 12 6.73 21.43 7.63
CA ALA A 12 5.63 22.09 8.33
C ALA A 12 5.57 21.78 9.84
N GLY A 13 6.59 21.14 10.40
CA GLY A 13 6.67 20.81 11.82
C GLY A 13 5.87 19.58 12.25
N ARG A 14 5.39 18.77 11.30
CA ARG A 14 4.61 17.54 11.55
C ARG A 14 5.46 16.25 11.50
N GLY A 15 6.77 16.39 11.65
CA GLY A 15 7.71 15.26 11.56
C GLY A 15 7.43 14.13 12.55
N GLU A 16 6.98 14.45 13.75
CA GLU A 16 6.68 13.47 14.80
C GLU A 16 5.30 12.82 14.67
N LYS A 17 4.44 13.31 13.76
CA LYS A 17 3.17 12.65 13.46
C LYS A 17 3.44 11.27 12.84
N VAL A 18 2.73 10.25 13.31
CA VAL A 18 2.80 8.91 12.71
C VAL A 18 2.21 8.97 11.29
N ALA A 19 2.99 8.54 10.32
CA ALA A 19 2.55 8.36 8.94
C ALA A 19 1.94 6.96 8.75
N LEU A 20 2.63 5.93 9.26
CA LEU A 20 2.25 4.53 9.06
C LEU A 20 2.24 3.78 10.40
N TYR A 21 1.16 3.09 10.68
CA TYR A 21 1.11 1.96 11.59
C TYR A 21 1.18 0.68 10.76
N PHE A 22 2.26 -0.06 10.90
CA PHE A 22 2.41 -1.38 10.30
C PHE A 22 2.07 -2.46 11.31
N GLU A 23 1.32 -3.46 10.86
CA GLU A 23 1.11 -4.69 11.60
C GLU A 23 1.28 -5.90 10.67
N GLY A 24 2.21 -6.81 11.03
CA GLY A 24 2.41 -8.07 10.34
C GLY A 24 1.44 -9.16 10.83
N GLU A 25 1.19 -10.15 9.99
CA GLU A 25 0.35 -11.31 10.35
C GLU A 25 0.86 -12.04 11.60
N PRO A 26 2.18 -12.21 11.83
CA PRO A 26 2.71 -12.78 13.07
C PRO A 26 2.47 -11.92 14.33
N GLY A 27 2.05 -10.67 14.17
CA GLY A 27 1.79 -9.74 15.27
C GLY A 27 2.93 -8.78 15.56
N ASP A 28 3.98 -8.76 14.75
CA ASP A 28 5.01 -7.73 14.78
C ASP A 28 4.43 -6.39 14.32
N ARG A 29 4.92 -5.29 14.90
CA ARG A 29 4.36 -3.96 14.71
C ARG A 29 5.44 -2.90 14.61
N ARG A 30 5.13 -1.87 13.84
CA ARG A 30 5.99 -0.71 13.70
C ARG A 30 5.14 0.55 13.56
N ALA A 31 5.51 1.61 14.27
CA ALA A 31 4.99 2.95 14.03
C ALA A 31 6.10 3.78 13.37
N VAL A 32 5.79 4.36 12.22
CA VAL A 32 6.75 5.15 11.43
C VAL A 32 6.24 6.58 11.36
N THR A 33 6.99 7.53 11.90
CA THR A 33 6.65 8.96 11.80
C THR A 33 7.00 9.52 10.42
N TYR A 34 6.45 10.69 10.06
CA TYR A 34 6.81 11.36 8.81
C TYR A 34 8.32 11.66 8.73
N ALA A 35 8.97 12.01 9.85
CA ALA A 35 10.42 12.22 9.88
C ALA A 35 11.21 10.91 9.68
N GLN A 36 10.73 9.79 10.23
CA GLN A 36 11.34 8.48 9.99
C GLN A 36 11.14 8.05 8.53
N LEU A 37 9.92 8.18 8.01
CA LEU A 37 9.62 7.87 6.61
C LEU A 37 10.49 8.71 5.64
N GLN A 38 10.70 10.00 5.95
CA GLN A 38 11.60 10.85 5.16
C GLN A 38 13.01 10.30 5.09
N ARG A 39 13.58 9.90 6.24
CA ARG A 39 14.94 9.33 6.30
C ARG A 39 15.04 8.02 5.53
N GLU A 40 14.09 7.10 5.71
CA GLU A 40 14.10 5.82 5.02
C GLU A 40 13.92 5.96 3.50
N VAL A 41 13.06 6.88 3.06
CA VAL A 41 12.92 7.21 1.63
C VAL A 41 14.20 7.85 1.08
N ALA A 42 14.90 8.66 1.86
CA ALA A 42 16.19 9.23 1.44
C ALA A 42 17.27 8.15 1.31
N GLN A 43 17.36 7.23 2.27
CA GLN A 43 18.30 6.10 2.21
C GLN A 43 18.01 5.21 1.00
N ALA A 44 16.75 4.85 0.75
CA ALA A 44 16.37 4.06 -0.41
C ALA A 44 16.64 4.79 -1.74
N ALA A 45 16.44 6.10 -1.80
CA ALA A 45 16.76 6.91 -2.98
C ALA A 45 18.27 6.91 -3.28
N ASN A 46 19.12 7.12 -2.26
CA ASN A 46 20.56 7.02 -2.40
C ASN A 46 21.01 5.62 -2.84
N ALA A 47 20.37 4.57 -2.30
CA ALA A 47 20.66 3.19 -2.68
C ALA A 47 20.31 2.91 -4.15
N LEU A 48 19.15 3.40 -4.62
CA LEU A 48 18.76 3.27 -6.03
C LEU A 48 19.77 3.97 -6.95
N GLU A 49 20.22 5.17 -6.62
CA GLU A 49 21.24 5.88 -7.39
C GLU A 49 22.61 5.15 -7.36
N GLU A 50 23.00 4.56 -6.22
CA GLU A 50 24.22 3.73 -6.12
C GLU A 50 24.13 2.48 -7.02
N LEU A 51 22.95 1.88 -7.14
CA LEU A 51 22.67 0.74 -8.02
C LEU A 51 22.49 1.15 -9.50
N GLY A 52 22.78 2.39 -9.86
CA GLY A 52 22.72 2.87 -11.25
C GLY A 52 21.31 3.12 -11.77
N ILE A 53 20.31 3.24 -10.91
CA ILE A 53 18.94 3.58 -11.31
C ILE A 53 18.82 5.08 -11.52
N GLU A 54 18.40 5.47 -12.71
CA GLU A 54 18.25 6.86 -13.14
C GLU A 54 16.77 7.21 -13.39
N ALA A 55 16.51 8.51 -13.59
CA ALA A 55 15.18 8.99 -13.96
C ALA A 55 14.69 8.33 -15.27
N GLY A 56 13.49 7.77 -15.24
CA GLY A 56 12.90 7.03 -16.37
C GLY A 56 13.24 5.53 -16.39
N ASP A 57 14.19 5.04 -15.59
CA ASP A 57 14.39 3.60 -15.41
C ASP A 57 13.21 2.95 -14.69
N ARG A 58 12.97 1.68 -14.97
CA ARG A 58 11.90 0.91 -14.36
C ARG A 58 12.43 0.02 -13.25
N VAL A 59 11.68 0.01 -12.15
CA VAL A 59 11.93 -0.82 -10.97
C VAL A 59 10.69 -1.67 -10.74
N VAL A 60 10.83 -2.99 -10.79
CA VAL A 60 9.76 -3.91 -10.43
C VAL A 60 9.88 -4.23 -8.94
N VAL A 61 8.76 -4.10 -8.22
CA VAL A 61 8.68 -4.32 -6.78
C VAL A 61 7.74 -5.50 -6.51
N TYR A 62 8.30 -6.62 -6.11
CA TYR A 62 7.60 -7.87 -5.79
C TYR A 62 7.73 -8.15 -4.29
N LEU A 63 7.03 -7.33 -3.51
CA LEU A 63 7.00 -7.34 -2.05
C LEU A 63 5.56 -7.51 -1.53
N PRO A 64 5.38 -8.06 -0.32
CA PRO A 64 4.11 -7.97 0.38
C PRO A 64 3.84 -6.54 0.88
N VAL A 65 2.73 -6.35 1.61
CA VAL A 65 2.38 -5.06 2.22
C VAL A 65 3.31 -4.80 3.41
N LEU A 66 4.37 -4.02 3.17
CA LEU A 66 5.39 -3.65 4.14
C LEU A 66 5.66 -2.15 4.11
N VAL A 67 6.30 -1.63 5.16
CA VAL A 67 6.81 -0.24 5.18
C VAL A 67 7.79 -0.04 4.04
N GLU A 68 8.68 -0.99 3.82
CA GLU A 68 9.72 -0.96 2.79
C GLU A 68 9.13 -0.92 1.36
N THR A 69 7.94 -1.48 1.16
CA THR A 69 7.21 -1.37 -0.12
C THR A 69 6.80 0.08 -0.41
N ILE A 70 6.32 0.80 0.62
CA ILE A 70 6.00 2.23 0.49
C ILE A 70 7.29 3.05 0.35
N VAL A 71 8.31 2.73 1.13
CA VAL A 71 9.61 3.41 1.08
C VAL A 71 10.23 3.36 -0.32
N ILE A 72 10.34 2.16 -0.91
CA ILE A 72 10.95 2.01 -2.25
C ILE A 72 10.11 2.67 -3.34
N THR A 73 8.78 2.62 -3.22
CA THR A 73 7.85 3.30 -4.12
C THR A 73 8.07 4.82 -4.13
N LEU A 74 8.17 5.41 -2.94
CA LEU A 74 8.43 6.84 -2.79
C LEU A 74 9.88 7.22 -3.17
N ALA A 75 10.84 6.33 -2.96
CA ALA A 75 12.22 6.52 -3.40
C ALA A 75 12.34 6.56 -4.92
N CYS A 76 11.68 5.64 -5.63
CA CYS A 76 11.57 5.69 -7.09
C CYS A 76 10.99 7.03 -7.55
N ALA A 77 9.86 7.44 -6.96
CA ALA A 77 9.23 8.72 -7.27
C ALA A 77 10.11 9.94 -6.94
N ARG A 78 11.04 9.82 -5.98
CA ARG A 78 11.98 10.88 -5.56
C ARG A 78 13.09 11.12 -6.57
N ILE A 79 13.61 10.06 -7.20
CA ILE A 79 14.66 10.13 -8.21
C ILE A 79 14.12 10.18 -9.65
N GLY A 80 12.79 10.01 -9.82
CA GLY A 80 12.14 9.96 -11.14
C GLY A 80 12.20 8.60 -11.83
N ALA A 81 12.53 7.53 -11.10
CA ALA A 81 12.37 6.17 -11.60
C ALA A 81 10.89 5.76 -11.60
N VAL A 82 10.53 4.86 -12.50
CA VAL A 82 9.16 4.39 -12.70
C VAL A 82 8.99 3.04 -12.03
N HIS A 83 8.16 2.97 -10.98
CA HIS A 83 7.92 1.71 -10.29
C HIS A 83 6.77 0.91 -10.89
N SER A 84 6.83 -0.42 -10.72
CA SER A 84 5.72 -1.33 -11.01
C SER A 84 5.60 -2.33 -9.86
N LEU A 85 4.55 -2.17 -9.03
CA LEU A 85 4.30 -3.08 -7.93
C LEU A 85 3.60 -4.33 -8.44
N VAL A 86 4.07 -5.49 -7.97
CA VAL A 86 3.56 -6.80 -8.36
C VAL A 86 3.11 -7.54 -7.11
N PHE A 87 1.90 -8.06 -7.13
CA PHE A 87 1.33 -8.80 -6.02
C PHE A 87 2.21 -9.99 -5.61
N GLY A 88 2.61 -10.06 -4.34
CA GLY A 88 3.51 -11.09 -3.80
C GLY A 88 2.99 -12.54 -3.91
N GLY A 89 1.74 -12.72 -4.30
CA GLY A 89 1.13 -14.02 -4.57
C GLY A 89 1.10 -14.43 -6.07
N PHE A 90 1.65 -13.61 -6.98
CA PHE A 90 1.71 -13.97 -8.39
C PHE A 90 2.79 -15.04 -8.66
N SER A 91 2.56 -15.83 -9.71
CA SER A 91 3.52 -16.83 -10.19
C SER A 91 4.76 -16.17 -10.79
N ALA A 92 5.84 -16.94 -10.88
CA ALA A 92 7.06 -16.53 -11.58
C ALA A 92 6.81 -16.08 -13.02
N GLU A 93 5.92 -16.77 -13.76
CA GLU A 93 5.54 -16.39 -15.13
C GLU A 93 4.89 -15.01 -15.19
N ALA A 94 3.95 -14.73 -14.27
CA ALA A 94 3.27 -13.44 -14.19
C ALA A 94 4.23 -12.30 -13.80
N LEU A 95 5.23 -12.58 -12.97
CA LEU A 95 6.29 -11.63 -12.63
C LEU A 95 7.24 -11.43 -13.81
N ARG A 96 7.68 -12.51 -14.47
CA ARG A 96 8.55 -12.47 -15.66
C ARG A 96 7.97 -11.58 -16.75
N PHE A 97 6.71 -11.79 -17.09
CA PHE A 97 6.02 -10.94 -18.08
C PHE A 97 6.18 -9.45 -17.78
N ARG A 98 6.03 -9.04 -16.51
CA ARG A 98 6.16 -7.62 -16.12
C ARG A 98 7.59 -7.12 -16.15
N VAL A 99 8.54 -7.94 -15.76
CA VAL A 99 9.98 -7.63 -15.85
C VAL A 99 10.40 -7.40 -17.30
N GLU A 100 10.01 -8.30 -18.20
CA GLU A 100 10.33 -8.20 -19.63
C GLU A 100 9.60 -7.04 -20.30
N ASP A 101 8.30 -6.88 -20.09
CA ASP A 101 7.48 -5.84 -20.72
C ASP A 101 7.91 -4.43 -20.29
N THR A 102 8.30 -4.25 -19.02
CA THR A 102 8.81 -2.98 -18.52
C THR A 102 10.27 -2.74 -18.91
N GLY A 103 11.04 -3.77 -19.20
CA GLY A 103 12.50 -3.71 -19.31
C GLY A 103 13.15 -3.17 -18.04
N ALA A 104 12.68 -3.65 -16.87
CA ALA A 104 13.17 -3.19 -15.58
C ALA A 104 14.64 -3.56 -15.36
N LYS A 105 15.40 -2.65 -14.76
CA LYS A 105 16.80 -2.86 -14.39
C LYS A 105 16.98 -3.43 -12.99
N LEU A 106 16.02 -3.20 -12.11
CA LEU A 106 16.04 -3.65 -10.72
C LEU A 106 14.75 -4.41 -10.39
N LEU A 107 14.92 -5.55 -9.74
CA LEU A 107 13.85 -6.25 -9.04
C LEU A 107 14.06 -6.10 -7.52
N VAL A 108 13.04 -5.61 -6.81
CA VAL A 108 13.03 -5.59 -5.35
C VAL A 108 12.11 -6.69 -4.87
N THR A 109 12.61 -7.58 -4.02
CA THR A 109 11.87 -8.74 -3.52
C THR A 109 12.21 -9.04 -2.05
N THR A 110 11.76 -10.16 -1.52
CA THR A 110 11.98 -10.60 -0.14
C THR A 110 12.34 -12.09 -0.10
N ASP A 111 12.98 -12.52 0.99
CA ASP A 111 13.19 -13.94 1.30
C ASP A 111 11.88 -14.72 1.33
N GLY A 112 10.85 -14.13 1.96
CA GLY A 112 9.52 -14.71 2.13
C GLY A 112 8.49 -13.70 2.61
N GLN A 113 7.27 -14.14 2.79
CA GLN A 113 6.15 -13.37 3.34
C GLN A 113 5.36 -14.21 4.34
N PHE A 114 4.67 -13.57 5.27
CA PHE A 114 3.75 -14.27 6.16
C PHE A 114 2.35 -14.30 5.56
N ARG A 115 1.78 -15.50 5.45
CA ARG A 115 0.43 -15.68 4.93
C ARG A 115 -0.23 -16.93 5.51
N ARG A 116 -1.42 -16.77 6.10
CA ARG A 116 -2.21 -17.84 6.74
C ARG A 116 -1.43 -18.56 7.84
N GLY A 117 -0.70 -17.81 8.66
CA GLY A 117 0.05 -18.34 9.79
C GLY A 117 1.38 -19.02 9.45
N VAL A 118 1.82 -18.97 8.20
CA VAL A 118 3.08 -19.60 7.76
C VAL A 118 3.95 -18.62 6.98
N ALA A 119 5.26 -18.80 7.05
CA ALA A 119 6.21 -18.17 6.15
C ALA A 119 6.16 -18.85 4.78
N VAL A 120 5.89 -18.08 3.74
CA VAL A 120 5.82 -18.55 2.35
C VAL A 120 7.05 -18.02 1.61
N PRO A 121 7.87 -18.87 0.97
CA PRO A 121 9.03 -18.42 0.22
C PRO A 121 8.60 -17.59 -1.00
N VAL A 122 9.32 -16.48 -1.25
CA VAL A 122 9.06 -15.55 -2.37
C VAL A 122 10.25 -15.51 -3.33
N LYS A 123 11.48 -15.57 -2.79
CA LYS A 123 12.73 -15.43 -3.57
C LYS A 123 12.85 -16.41 -4.74
N ALA A 124 12.41 -17.65 -4.56
CA ALA A 124 12.47 -18.67 -5.63
C ALA A 124 11.64 -18.27 -6.87
N ASN A 125 10.44 -17.70 -6.65
CA ASN A 125 9.63 -17.19 -7.76
C ASN A 125 10.29 -15.97 -8.44
N ALA A 126 10.94 -15.12 -7.65
CA ALA A 126 11.69 -13.98 -8.17
C ALA A 126 12.86 -14.44 -9.06
N ASP A 127 13.64 -15.43 -8.61
CA ASP A 127 14.75 -15.99 -9.39
C ASP A 127 14.29 -16.67 -10.66
N GLU A 128 13.22 -17.43 -10.60
CA GLU A 128 12.64 -18.05 -11.80
C GLU A 128 12.17 -16.98 -12.79
N ALA A 129 11.57 -15.88 -12.30
CA ALA A 129 11.09 -14.79 -13.14
C ALA A 129 12.21 -14.08 -13.89
N VAL A 130 13.37 -13.90 -13.24
CA VAL A 130 14.53 -13.21 -13.85
C VAL A 130 15.56 -14.19 -14.43
N SER A 131 15.22 -15.47 -14.55
CA SER A 131 16.06 -16.43 -15.26
C SER A 131 16.00 -16.19 -16.76
N GLY A 132 17.15 -16.19 -17.44
CA GLY A 132 17.24 -15.98 -18.88
C GLY A 132 17.66 -14.56 -19.25
N ASP A 133 17.38 -14.17 -20.49
CA ASP A 133 17.77 -12.88 -21.05
C ASP A 133 16.75 -11.79 -20.67
N ASN A 134 17.15 -10.84 -19.82
CA ASN A 134 16.35 -9.70 -19.38
C ASN A 134 17.29 -8.56 -18.97
N ALA A 135 16.70 -7.39 -18.64
CA ALA A 135 17.46 -6.19 -18.30
C ALA A 135 17.80 -6.04 -16.81
N ILE A 136 17.45 -7.01 -15.95
CA ILE A 136 17.71 -6.95 -14.50
C ILE A 136 19.21 -7.03 -14.23
N GLU A 137 19.76 -5.97 -13.67
CA GLU A 137 21.15 -5.86 -13.24
C GLU A 137 21.32 -6.35 -11.79
N HIS A 138 20.34 -6.00 -10.93
CA HIS A 138 20.35 -6.39 -9.51
C HIS A 138 18.98 -6.87 -9.02
N VAL A 139 19.03 -7.74 -8.00
CA VAL A 139 17.86 -8.17 -7.22
C VAL A 139 18.10 -7.76 -5.78
N LEU A 140 17.33 -6.77 -5.29
CA LEU A 140 17.41 -6.28 -3.92
C LEU A 140 16.45 -7.08 -3.04
N VAL A 141 16.98 -7.77 -2.02
CA VAL A 141 16.25 -8.76 -1.22
C VAL A 141 16.06 -8.26 0.21
N LEU A 142 14.80 -8.12 0.63
CA LEU A 142 14.45 -7.81 2.01
C LEU A 142 14.40 -9.08 2.86
N ASP A 143 14.97 -9.01 4.05
CA ASP A 143 14.92 -10.08 5.06
C ASP A 143 13.63 -9.93 5.89
N ARG A 144 12.53 -10.53 5.44
CA ARG A 144 11.23 -10.45 6.11
C ARG A 144 10.95 -11.60 7.05
N THR A 145 11.30 -12.82 6.65
CA THR A 145 10.96 -14.03 7.39
C THR A 145 12.16 -14.64 8.13
N GLY A 146 13.35 -14.10 7.92
CA GLY A 146 14.60 -14.63 8.50
C GLY A 146 15.10 -15.89 7.80
N HIS A 147 14.55 -16.23 6.65
CA HIS A 147 14.91 -17.43 5.89
C HIS A 147 16.20 -17.18 5.11
N ARG A 148 17.32 -17.66 5.63
CA ARG A 148 18.65 -17.45 5.01
C ARG A 148 19.02 -18.53 4.00
N ASP A 149 18.36 -19.67 4.02
CA ASP A 149 18.55 -20.77 3.06
C ASP A 149 17.65 -20.54 1.83
N ILE A 150 17.97 -19.48 1.08
CA ILE A 150 17.27 -19.08 -0.15
C ILE A 150 18.24 -19.14 -1.33
N PRO A 151 17.74 -19.36 -2.57
CA PRO A 151 18.57 -19.27 -3.78
C PRO A 151 19.26 -17.90 -3.83
N TRP A 152 20.55 -17.88 -4.17
CA TRP A 152 21.34 -16.65 -4.22
C TRP A 152 22.29 -16.65 -5.42
N THR A 153 22.28 -15.58 -6.19
CA THR A 153 23.17 -15.37 -7.31
C THR A 153 24.18 -14.27 -6.94
N GLU A 154 25.43 -14.66 -6.75
CA GLU A 154 26.51 -13.75 -6.38
C GLU A 154 26.70 -12.65 -7.43
N GLY A 155 26.87 -11.40 -6.96
CA GLY A 155 27.03 -10.22 -7.83
C GLY A 155 25.73 -9.63 -8.36
N ARG A 156 24.61 -10.38 -8.40
CA ARG A 156 23.28 -9.90 -8.77
C ARG A 156 22.42 -9.61 -7.54
N ASP A 157 22.38 -10.54 -6.59
CA ASP A 157 21.51 -10.49 -5.42
C ASP A 157 22.20 -9.72 -4.30
N LEU A 158 21.47 -8.78 -3.71
CA LEU A 158 21.95 -7.89 -2.67
C LEU A 158 20.94 -7.83 -1.53
N TRP A 159 21.42 -7.92 -0.29
CA TRP A 159 20.55 -7.72 0.86
C TRP A 159 20.17 -6.24 1.04
N TRP A 160 18.91 -5.97 1.33
CA TRP A 160 18.41 -4.63 1.62
C TRP A 160 19.24 -3.92 2.68
N HIS A 161 19.48 -4.56 3.80
CA HIS A 161 20.23 -3.98 4.91
C HIS A 161 21.71 -3.68 4.59
N ASP A 162 22.31 -4.40 3.64
CA ASP A 162 23.68 -4.15 3.20
C ASP A 162 23.80 -2.98 2.21
N VAL A 163 22.70 -2.62 1.55
CA VAL A 163 22.69 -1.59 0.51
C VAL A 163 21.95 -0.33 0.98
N VAL A 164 20.73 -0.47 1.53
CA VAL A 164 19.85 0.67 1.87
C VAL A 164 20.17 1.24 3.25
N ASP A 165 20.29 0.37 4.28
CA ASP A 165 20.40 0.84 5.67
C ASP A 165 21.71 1.57 5.95
N ARG A 166 22.73 1.37 5.12
CA ARG A 166 24.03 2.06 5.22
C ARG A 166 24.06 3.45 4.57
N GLN A 167 23.03 3.80 3.79
CA GLN A 167 23.01 5.05 3.05
C GLN A 167 22.78 6.27 3.97
N PRO A 168 23.24 7.44 3.55
CA PRO A 168 22.85 8.69 4.21
C PRO A 168 21.32 8.84 4.30
N ASP A 169 20.86 9.31 5.45
CA ASP A 169 19.43 9.55 5.73
C ASP A 169 18.90 10.88 5.14
N THR A 170 19.69 11.50 4.30
CA THR A 170 19.38 12.74 3.58
C THR A 170 19.59 12.55 2.08
N HIS A 171 18.67 13.09 1.28
CA HIS A 171 18.74 13.07 -0.18
C HIS A 171 18.06 14.31 -0.75
N THR A 172 18.68 14.98 -1.71
CA THR A 172 18.10 16.17 -2.35
C THR A 172 17.10 15.74 -3.44
N PRO A 173 15.79 16.02 -3.28
CA PRO A 173 14.80 15.61 -4.27
C PRO A 173 14.97 16.43 -5.56
N ARG A 174 14.67 15.77 -6.70
CA ARG A 174 14.63 16.44 -8.01
C ARG A 174 13.20 16.84 -8.37
N ALA A 175 13.08 17.94 -9.12
CA ALA A 175 11.81 18.32 -9.74
C ALA A 175 11.70 17.66 -11.11
N PHE A 176 10.51 17.11 -11.40
CA PHE A 176 10.17 16.51 -12.69
C PHE A 176 8.94 17.20 -13.28
N ASP A 177 8.79 17.07 -14.60
CA ASP A 177 7.58 17.52 -15.29
C ASP A 177 6.34 16.83 -14.72
N ALA A 178 5.18 17.50 -14.79
CA ALA A 178 3.90 16.93 -14.35
C ALA A 178 3.52 15.67 -15.13
N GLU A 179 3.94 15.58 -16.38
CA GLU A 179 3.72 14.42 -17.26
C GLU A 179 4.83 13.35 -17.13
N HIS A 180 5.79 13.55 -16.22
CA HIS A 180 6.81 12.52 -15.98
C HIS A 180 6.16 11.22 -15.49
N PRO A 181 6.45 10.06 -16.11
CA PRO A 181 5.93 8.76 -15.70
C PRO A 181 6.23 8.46 -14.23
N LEU A 182 5.24 7.98 -13.51
CA LEU A 182 5.33 7.67 -12.09
C LEU A 182 5.35 6.16 -11.84
N PHE A 183 4.36 5.46 -12.36
CA PHE A 183 4.26 4.01 -12.21
C PHE A 183 3.57 3.34 -13.40
N ILE A 184 3.78 2.03 -13.51
CA ILE A 184 3.12 1.16 -14.46
C ILE A 184 2.23 0.18 -13.69
N MET A 185 0.92 0.23 -13.98
CA MET A 185 -0.09 -0.66 -13.39
C MET A 185 -0.59 -1.64 -14.46
N TYR A 186 -0.54 -2.92 -14.15
CA TYR A 186 -1.05 -3.96 -15.06
C TYR A 186 -2.50 -4.32 -14.77
N THR A 187 -3.30 -4.28 -15.83
CA THR A 187 -4.71 -4.71 -15.80
C THR A 187 -4.93 -5.92 -16.70
N SER A 188 -6.00 -6.68 -16.45
CA SER A 188 -6.43 -7.76 -17.34
C SER A 188 -6.88 -7.18 -18.68
N GLY A 189 -6.02 -7.29 -19.70
CA GLY A 189 -6.34 -6.82 -21.05
C GLY A 189 -7.52 -7.58 -21.67
N THR A 190 -8.26 -6.91 -22.54
CA THR A 190 -9.35 -7.52 -23.34
C THR A 190 -8.87 -8.60 -24.32
N THR A 191 -7.56 -8.69 -24.57
CA THR A 191 -6.91 -9.62 -25.51
C THR A 191 -6.28 -10.84 -24.83
N GLY A 192 -6.47 -11.00 -23.51
CA GLY A 192 -5.94 -12.14 -22.74
C GLY A 192 -4.53 -11.92 -22.15
N GLN A 193 -3.79 -10.90 -22.62
CA GLN A 193 -2.52 -10.50 -22.00
C GLN A 193 -2.72 -9.24 -21.13
N PRO A 194 -2.00 -9.14 -20.00
CA PRO A 194 -2.03 -7.92 -19.17
C PRO A 194 -1.55 -6.70 -19.97
N LYS A 195 -2.17 -5.53 -19.70
CA LYS A 195 -1.77 -4.25 -20.28
C LYS A 195 -1.16 -3.36 -19.22
N GLY A 196 0.01 -2.81 -19.48
CA GLY A 196 0.66 -1.81 -18.64
C GLY A 196 0.04 -0.43 -18.87
N LEU A 197 -0.56 0.13 -17.84
CA LEU A 197 -1.08 1.51 -17.82
C LEU A 197 -0.03 2.40 -17.17
N VAL A 198 0.37 3.48 -17.84
CA VAL A 198 1.32 4.46 -17.32
C VAL A 198 0.57 5.61 -16.69
N HIS A 199 0.81 5.86 -15.42
CA HIS A 199 0.33 7.06 -14.73
C HIS A 199 1.46 8.08 -14.62
N THR A 200 1.13 9.37 -14.86
CA THR A 200 2.05 10.49 -14.75
C THR A 200 1.89 11.23 -13.42
N SER A 201 2.91 11.95 -12.99
CA SER A 201 3.04 12.45 -11.62
C SER A 201 1.99 13.50 -11.23
N GLY A 202 1.81 14.55 -12.06
CA GLY A 202 1.06 15.74 -11.66
C GLY A 202 -0.44 15.51 -11.57
N GLY A 203 -1.05 15.05 -12.66
CA GLY A 203 -2.49 14.78 -12.72
C GLY A 203 -2.93 13.70 -11.74
N TYR A 204 -2.13 12.65 -11.64
CA TYR A 204 -2.40 11.56 -10.69
C TYR A 204 -2.39 12.04 -9.23
N LEU A 205 -1.34 12.78 -8.81
CA LEU A 205 -1.29 13.26 -7.43
C LEU A 205 -2.42 14.25 -7.12
N ALA A 206 -2.75 15.14 -8.05
CA ALA A 206 -3.85 16.08 -7.87
C ALA A 206 -5.18 15.36 -7.64
N ALA A 207 -5.48 14.34 -8.46
CA ALA A 207 -6.68 13.53 -8.32
C ALA A 207 -6.67 12.70 -7.03
N ALA A 208 -5.59 12.00 -6.73
CA ALA A 208 -5.45 11.17 -5.53
C ALA A 208 -5.57 11.98 -4.24
N SER A 209 -4.88 13.12 -4.16
CA SER A 209 -4.91 14.00 -3.00
C SER A 209 -6.30 14.61 -2.79
N TRP A 210 -6.90 15.14 -3.86
CA TRP A 210 -8.21 15.80 -3.77
C TRP A 210 -9.32 14.81 -3.43
N THR A 211 -9.37 13.65 -4.09
CA THR A 211 -10.43 12.67 -3.84
C THR A 211 -10.28 12.02 -2.48
N HIS A 212 -9.06 11.79 -2.00
CA HIS A 212 -8.84 11.33 -0.64
C HIS A 212 -9.31 12.37 0.39
N ASP A 213 -8.92 13.63 0.25
CA ASP A 213 -9.35 14.68 1.18
C ASP A 213 -10.88 14.84 1.20
N PHE A 214 -11.48 14.86 0.00
CA PHE A 214 -12.92 15.04 -0.16
C PHE A 214 -13.76 13.89 0.43
N LEU A 215 -13.29 12.65 0.29
CA LEU A 215 -14.06 11.46 0.69
C LEU A 215 -13.74 11.00 2.11
N PHE A 216 -12.47 11.06 2.52
CA PHE A 216 -12.00 10.35 3.71
C PHE A 216 -11.53 11.26 4.85
N SER A 217 -11.18 12.53 4.59
CA SER A 217 -10.78 13.43 5.66
C SER A 217 -11.95 13.81 6.57
N HIS A 218 -11.64 14.08 7.85
CA HIS A 218 -12.64 14.54 8.79
C HIS A 218 -13.27 15.87 8.28
N PRO A 219 -14.61 16.00 8.28
CA PRO A 219 -15.28 17.21 7.80
C PRO A 219 -14.90 18.47 8.60
N ASP A 220 -14.64 18.33 9.90
CA ASP A 220 -14.08 19.37 10.73
C ASP A 220 -12.54 19.40 10.55
N PRO A 221 -11.98 20.49 9.98
CA PRO A 221 -10.53 20.60 9.78
C PRO A 221 -9.71 20.52 11.08
N ALA A 222 -10.27 20.91 12.23
CA ALA A 222 -9.59 20.86 13.52
C ALA A 222 -9.37 19.41 14.03
N ARG A 223 -10.11 18.44 13.47
CA ARG A 223 -10.06 17.02 13.84
C ARG A 223 -9.36 16.16 12.81
N ARG A 224 -8.85 16.73 11.71
CA ARG A 224 -8.16 15.96 10.66
C ARG A 224 -6.89 15.28 11.14
N ASP A 225 -6.26 15.82 12.19
CA ASP A 225 -5.07 15.18 12.77
C ASP A 225 -5.40 13.94 13.61
N ASP A 226 -6.67 13.76 13.99
CA ASP A 226 -7.16 12.58 14.70
C ASP A 226 -7.46 11.42 13.73
N ASP A 227 -7.49 11.68 12.41
CA ASP A 227 -7.81 10.65 11.42
C ASP A 227 -6.75 9.57 11.36
N VAL A 228 -7.23 8.32 11.38
CA VAL A 228 -6.48 7.11 11.06
C VAL A 228 -7.21 6.41 9.93
N HIS A 229 -6.60 6.39 8.75
CA HIS A 229 -7.16 5.76 7.56
C HIS A 229 -6.67 4.32 7.42
N TRP A 230 -7.56 3.42 7.05
CA TRP A 230 -7.17 2.08 6.66
C TRP A 230 -7.84 1.67 5.35
N CYS A 231 -7.06 1.62 4.29
CA CYS A 231 -7.39 0.96 3.04
C CYS A 231 -6.90 -0.49 3.13
N THR A 232 -7.77 -1.46 2.85
CA THR A 232 -7.44 -2.89 2.99
C THR A 232 -7.00 -3.55 1.68
N ALA A 233 -6.76 -2.77 0.65
CA ALA A 233 -6.27 -3.27 -0.62
C ALA A 233 -4.77 -3.64 -0.52
N ASP A 234 -4.34 -4.62 -1.28
CA ASP A 234 -2.92 -4.91 -1.43
C ASP A 234 -2.23 -3.80 -2.26
N LEU A 235 -0.99 -3.44 -1.88
CA LEU A 235 -0.22 -2.35 -2.48
C LEU A 235 0.00 -2.51 -3.99
N ALA A 236 -0.08 -3.72 -4.52
CA ALA A 236 0.01 -3.97 -5.95
C ALA A 236 -1.23 -3.55 -6.76
N TRP A 237 -2.32 -3.20 -6.11
CA TRP A 237 -3.52 -2.70 -6.78
C TRP A 237 -3.56 -1.17 -6.81
N VAL A 238 -4.17 -0.61 -7.86
CA VAL A 238 -4.31 0.84 -8.01
C VAL A 238 -5.03 1.49 -6.82
N THR A 239 -5.95 0.78 -6.18
CA THR A 239 -6.67 1.25 -4.99
C THR A 239 -5.71 1.61 -3.87
N ALA A 240 -4.74 0.77 -3.59
CA ALA A 240 -3.75 1.03 -2.55
C ALA A 240 -2.74 2.10 -2.98
N HIS A 241 -2.30 2.12 -4.26
CA HIS A 241 -1.48 3.24 -4.74
C HIS A 241 -2.14 4.58 -4.44
N THR A 242 -3.44 4.71 -4.71
CA THR A 242 -4.16 5.97 -4.57
C THR A 242 -4.56 6.26 -3.12
N TYR A 243 -5.09 5.26 -2.40
CA TYR A 243 -5.70 5.47 -1.09
C TYR A 243 -4.95 4.79 0.07
N GLU A 244 -3.73 4.35 -0.15
CA GLU A 244 -2.82 3.87 0.89
C GLU A 244 -1.41 4.47 0.75
N ILE A 245 -0.98 4.87 -0.46
CA ILE A 245 0.31 5.52 -0.64
C ILE A 245 0.09 7.02 -0.89
N TYR A 246 -0.33 7.41 -2.09
CA TYR A 246 -0.21 8.80 -2.54
C TYR A 246 -1.24 9.76 -1.96
N GLY A 247 -2.51 9.38 -1.90
CA GLY A 247 -3.59 10.23 -1.38
C GLY A 247 -3.44 10.56 0.11
N PRO A 248 -3.42 9.55 1.00
CA PRO A 248 -3.29 9.78 2.43
C PRO A 248 -1.99 10.49 2.81
N LEU A 249 -0.85 10.03 2.28
CA LEU A 249 0.45 10.65 2.58
C LEU A 249 0.53 12.08 2.06
N SER A 250 -0.02 12.39 0.89
CA SER A 250 -0.07 13.76 0.40
C SER A 250 -0.92 14.66 1.31
N ASN A 251 -1.92 14.15 1.99
CA ASN A 251 -2.75 14.89 2.94
C ASN A 251 -2.23 14.87 4.39
N GLY A 252 -1.10 14.21 4.63
CA GLY A 252 -0.49 14.14 5.96
C GLY A 252 -1.31 13.33 6.96
N VAL A 253 -2.02 12.32 6.50
CA VAL A 253 -2.90 11.45 7.30
C VAL A 253 -2.11 10.28 7.86
N THR A 254 -2.46 9.86 9.08
CA THR A 254 -1.98 8.61 9.67
C THR A 254 -2.75 7.44 9.06
N GLN A 255 -2.07 6.37 8.71
CA GLN A 255 -2.73 5.21 8.14
C GLN A 255 -2.21 3.89 8.69
N VAL A 256 -3.03 2.84 8.55
CA VAL A 256 -2.68 1.47 8.88
C VAL A 256 -2.34 0.73 7.60
N ILE A 257 -1.25 -0.04 7.64
CA ILE A 257 -0.90 -1.03 6.63
C ILE A 257 -0.77 -2.40 7.29
N TYR A 258 -1.30 -3.44 6.66
CA TYR A 258 -1.37 -4.77 7.23
C TYR A 258 -0.86 -5.83 6.26
N GLU A 259 0.19 -6.56 6.67
CA GLU A 259 0.67 -7.74 5.96
C GLU A 259 -0.08 -8.96 6.48
N GLY A 260 -0.79 -9.66 5.62
CA GLY A 260 -1.44 -10.91 5.97
C GLY A 260 -2.84 -11.06 5.38
N VAL A 261 -3.52 -12.12 5.80
CA VAL A 261 -4.93 -12.34 5.46
C VAL A 261 -5.85 -11.92 6.61
N PRO A 262 -7.06 -11.43 6.31
CA PRO A 262 -7.90 -10.77 7.32
C PRO A 262 -8.43 -11.70 8.42
N ASN A 263 -8.32 -13.03 8.25
CA ASN A 263 -8.81 -14.03 9.19
C ASN A 263 -7.68 -14.88 9.84
N ALA A 264 -6.44 -14.47 9.75
CA ALA A 264 -5.32 -15.12 10.42
C ALA A 264 -4.79 -14.22 11.56
N PRO A 265 -4.48 -14.77 12.75
CA PRO A 265 -4.60 -16.18 13.13
C PRO A 265 -6.04 -16.66 13.46
N HIS A 266 -7.02 -15.75 13.48
CA HIS A 266 -8.42 -16.04 13.78
C HIS A 266 -9.34 -15.01 13.10
N PRO A 267 -10.65 -15.30 12.94
CA PRO A 267 -11.60 -14.42 12.23
C PRO A 267 -11.74 -13.00 12.79
N GLY A 268 -11.49 -12.82 14.11
CA GLY A 268 -11.58 -11.50 14.77
C GLY A 268 -10.39 -10.59 14.52
N ARG A 269 -9.29 -11.08 13.91
CA ARG A 269 -8.04 -10.33 13.72
C ARG A 269 -8.24 -8.96 13.08
N HIS A 270 -9.11 -8.91 12.08
CA HIS A 270 -9.39 -7.69 11.35
C HIS A 270 -9.95 -6.56 12.24
N PHE A 271 -10.83 -6.92 13.16
CA PHE A 271 -11.44 -5.95 14.08
C PHE A 271 -10.49 -5.53 15.20
N GLU A 272 -9.56 -6.40 15.60
CA GLU A 272 -8.50 -6.04 16.55
C GLU A 272 -7.57 -4.96 15.98
N VAL A 273 -7.30 -4.99 14.67
CA VAL A 273 -6.52 -3.95 14.00
C VAL A 273 -7.28 -2.61 14.04
N ILE A 274 -8.59 -2.63 13.73
CA ILE A 274 -9.44 -1.43 13.82
C ILE A 274 -9.41 -0.83 15.23
N GLU A 275 -9.64 -1.66 16.25
CA GLU A 275 -9.65 -1.24 17.66
C GLU A 275 -8.30 -0.68 18.09
N ARG A 276 -7.23 -1.44 17.83
CA ARG A 276 -5.85 -1.09 18.26
C ARG A 276 -5.38 0.25 17.74
N TYR A 277 -5.61 0.51 16.48
CA TYR A 277 -5.17 1.74 15.83
C TYR A 277 -6.22 2.84 15.81
N ARG A 278 -7.41 2.58 16.39
CA ARG A 278 -8.50 3.55 16.42
C ARG A 278 -8.86 4.05 15.01
N VAL A 279 -8.97 3.13 14.05
CA VAL A 279 -9.28 3.45 12.65
C VAL A 279 -10.55 4.29 12.57
N THR A 280 -10.48 5.44 11.89
CA THR A 280 -11.59 6.39 11.76
C THR A 280 -12.26 6.31 10.39
N SER A 281 -11.49 6.09 9.34
CA SER A 281 -12.00 5.84 7.99
C SER A 281 -11.53 4.48 7.49
N TYR A 282 -12.48 3.61 7.17
CA TYR A 282 -12.26 2.23 6.77
C TYR A 282 -12.67 2.03 5.32
N TYR A 283 -11.71 1.75 4.43
CA TYR A 283 -11.91 1.64 2.99
C TYR A 283 -11.60 0.23 2.51
N THR A 284 -12.60 -0.46 1.95
CA THR A 284 -12.49 -1.90 1.67
C THR A 284 -13.31 -2.34 0.45
N ALA A 285 -13.16 -3.61 0.07
CA ALA A 285 -13.97 -4.21 -0.98
C ALA A 285 -15.22 -4.91 -0.41
N PRO A 286 -16.37 -4.87 -1.11
CA PRO A 286 -17.56 -5.63 -0.73
C PRO A 286 -17.31 -7.13 -0.55
N THR A 287 -16.37 -7.70 -1.30
CA THR A 287 -15.94 -9.10 -1.15
C THR A 287 -15.37 -9.37 0.25
N LEU A 288 -14.55 -8.45 0.81
CA LEU A 288 -14.06 -8.60 2.17
C LEU A 288 -15.18 -8.50 3.20
N ILE A 289 -16.11 -7.55 3.02
CA ILE A 289 -17.29 -7.42 3.90
C ILE A 289 -18.10 -8.72 3.93
N ARG A 290 -18.35 -9.34 2.75
CA ARG A 290 -19.03 -10.64 2.68
C ARG A 290 -18.26 -11.76 3.38
N SER A 291 -16.95 -11.76 3.28
CA SER A 291 -16.09 -12.73 3.96
C SER A 291 -16.14 -12.55 5.48
N LEU A 292 -16.01 -11.30 5.95
CA LEU A 292 -16.13 -10.97 7.38
C LEU A 292 -17.50 -11.39 7.94
N LYS A 293 -18.58 -11.12 7.20
CA LYS A 293 -19.93 -11.59 7.56
C LYS A 293 -19.99 -13.12 7.64
N GLY A 294 -19.42 -13.83 6.67
CA GLY A 294 -19.42 -15.29 6.65
C GLY A 294 -18.63 -15.90 7.80
N TRP A 295 -17.61 -15.23 8.29
CA TRP A 295 -16.84 -15.68 9.45
C TRP A 295 -17.51 -15.31 10.79
N HIS A 296 -18.48 -14.39 10.79
CA HIS A 296 -19.23 -13.93 11.96
C HIS A 296 -20.74 -14.06 11.73
N PRO A 297 -21.26 -15.32 11.61
CA PRO A 297 -22.68 -15.55 11.28
C PRO A 297 -23.64 -15.00 12.35
N ASP A 298 -23.20 -14.97 13.61
CA ASP A 298 -23.95 -14.42 14.74
C ASP A 298 -23.70 -12.92 14.96
N GLY A 299 -22.96 -12.27 14.04
CA GLY A 299 -22.52 -10.88 14.17
C GLY A 299 -21.24 -10.73 15.01
N ILE A 300 -20.76 -9.47 15.10
CA ILE A 300 -19.59 -9.12 15.91
C ILE A 300 -20.08 -8.79 17.32
N PRO A 301 -19.56 -9.45 18.39
CA PRO A 301 -19.98 -9.16 19.75
C PRO A 301 -19.84 -7.66 20.08
N ALA A 302 -20.76 -7.12 20.88
CA ALA A 302 -20.65 -5.74 21.35
C ALA A 302 -19.44 -5.59 22.28
N HIS A 303 -18.86 -4.38 22.36
CA HIS A 303 -17.71 -4.14 23.25
C HIS A 303 -18.04 -4.44 24.72
N ALA A 304 -19.26 -4.11 25.17
CA ALA A 304 -19.76 -4.44 26.50
C ALA A 304 -19.81 -5.95 26.79
N ASP A 305 -19.88 -6.78 25.76
CA ASP A 305 -19.91 -8.25 25.84
C ASP A 305 -18.54 -8.88 25.54
N GLY A 306 -17.47 -8.08 25.61
CA GLY A 306 -16.09 -8.53 25.36
C GLY A 306 -15.68 -8.54 23.88
N GLY A 307 -16.47 -7.95 23.00
CA GLY A 307 -16.11 -7.74 21.59
C GLY A 307 -15.18 -6.53 21.40
N PRO A 308 -14.70 -6.30 20.15
CA PRO A 308 -13.81 -5.20 19.83
C PRO A 308 -14.49 -3.82 19.94
N ASP A 309 -13.75 -2.79 20.36
CA ASP A 309 -14.21 -1.40 20.32
C ASP A 309 -14.04 -0.83 18.90
N LEU A 310 -15.14 -0.75 18.16
CA LEU A 310 -15.20 -0.18 16.81
C LEU A 310 -15.74 1.25 16.79
N SER A 311 -15.91 1.89 17.94
CA SER A 311 -16.52 3.22 18.07
C SER A 311 -15.72 4.36 17.41
N SER A 312 -14.47 4.08 17.01
CA SER A 312 -13.64 5.05 16.28
C SER A 312 -14.07 5.22 14.82
N ILE A 313 -14.74 4.23 14.23
CA ILE A 313 -15.16 4.29 12.82
C ILE A 313 -16.20 5.40 12.63
N ARG A 314 -15.88 6.35 11.78
CA ARG A 314 -16.77 7.47 11.38
C ARG A 314 -17.21 7.40 9.93
N LEU A 315 -16.53 6.58 9.12
CA LEU A 315 -16.80 6.43 7.70
C LEU A 315 -16.40 5.03 7.23
N ILE A 316 -17.26 4.41 6.44
CA ILE A 316 -16.94 3.19 5.68
C ILE A 316 -16.97 3.54 4.19
N GLY A 317 -15.93 3.16 3.46
CA GLY A 317 -15.87 3.26 2.01
C GLY A 317 -15.79 1.88 1.36
N THR A 318 -16.39 1.73 0.18
CA THR A 318 -16.31 0.50 -0.64
C THR A 318 -15.81 0.80 -2.04
N VAL A 319 -15.18 -0.20 -2.65
CA VAL A 319 -14.55 -0.10 -3.97
C VAL A 319 -14.40 -1.46 -4.65
N GLY A 320 -14.31 -1.44 -5.97
CA GLY A 320 -13.93 -2.59 -6.81
C GLY A 320 -15.11 -3.35 -7.40
N GLU A 321 -16.23 -3.34 -6.72
CA GLU A 321 -17.50 -3.92 -7.18
C GLU A 321 -18.67 -3.21 -6.49
N SER A 322 -19.86 -3.26 -7.06
CA SER A 322 -21.06 -2.70 -6.41
C SER A 322 -21.33 -3.43 -5.09
N VAL A 323 -21.56 -2.67 -4.02
CA VAL A 323 -21.94 -3.24 -2.74
C VAL A 323 -23.42 -3.66 -2.77
N ASN A 324 -23.69 -4.93 -2.46
CA ASN A 324 -25.07 -5.39 -2.36
C ASN A 324 -25.73 -4.90 -1.04
N PRO A 325 -27.08 -4.76 -1.00
CA PRO A 325 -27.78 -4.22 0.17
C PRO A 325 -27.51 -5.00 1.47
N GLU A 326 -27.32 -6.31 1.38
CA GLU A 326 -27.06 -7.16 2.52
C GLU A 326 -25.68 -6.91 3.15
N ALA A 327 -24.64 -6.81 2.31
CA ALA A 327 -23.28 -6.47 2.76
C ALA A 327 -23.22 -5.02 3.29
N TRP A 328 -23.91 -4.11 2.63
CA TRP A 328 -24.02 -2.71 3.05
C TRP A 328 -24.66 -2.59 4.45
N THR A 329 -25.83 -3.24 4.64
CA THR A 329 -26.52 -3.24 5.94
C THR A 329 -25.64 -3.86 7.02
N TRP A 330 -25.01 -5.03 6.74
CA TRP A 330 -24.15 -5.69 7.70
C TRP A 330 -22.95 -4.83 8.10
N ALA A 331 -22.28 -4.19 7.14
CA ALA A 331 -21.14 -3.32 7.43
C ALA A 331 -21.57 -2.15 8.34
N ARG A 332 -22.67 -1.47 8.02
CA ARG A 332 -23.18 -0.37 8.86
C ARG A 332 -23.53 -0.81 10.28
N THR A 333 -24.24 -1.93 10.41
CA THR A 333 -24.71 -2.39 11.72
C THR A 333 -23.61 -3.05 12.54
N GLN A 334 -22.71 -3.79 11.92
CA GLN A 334 -21.73 -4.59 12.64
C GLN A 334 -20.36 -3.89 12.77
N ILE A 335 -19.85 -3.27 11.72
CA ILE A 335 -18.59 -2.54 11.77
C ILE A 335 -18.84 -1.12 12.27
N GLY A 336 -19.81 -0.43 11.71
CA GLY A 336 -20.19 0.93 12.07
C GLY A 336 -20.92 1.06 13.40
N ARG A 337 -21.34 -0.06 14.02
CA ARG A 337 -22.10 -0.09 15.29
C ARG A 337 -23.39 0.75 15.27
N ASP A 338 -23.90 0.96 14.06
CA ASP A 338 -25.18 1.58 13.80
C ASP A 338 -25.47 2.90 14.56
N PRO A 339 -24.64 3.94 14.47
CA PRO A 339 -25.23 5.24 14.53
C PRO A 339 -26.07 5.39 13.25
N PRO A 340 -27.33 5.79 13.33
CA PRO A 340 -28.18 5.91 12.15
C PRO A 340 -27.57 6.79 11.05
N ASP A 341 -26.61 7.63 11.42
CA ASP A 341 -25.94 8.61 10.57
C ASP A 341 -24.53 8.23 10.12
N LEU A 342 -24.07 6.97 10.35
CA LEU A 342 -22.75 6.58 9.88
C LEU A 342 -22.69 6.60 8.34
N PRO A 343 -21.88 7.48 7.74
CA PRO A 343 -21.74 7.52 6.29
C PRO A 343 -21.08 6.22 5.77
N MET A 344 -21.65 5.72 4.68
CA MET A 344 -21.03 4.66 3.89
C MET A 344 -21.06 5.08 2.42
N VAL A 345 -19.87 5.25 1.84
CA VAL A 345 -19.69 5.70 0.46
C VAL A 345 -19.23 4.54 -0.41
N ASP A 346 -19.92 4.33 -1.53
CA ASP A 346 -19.50 3.38 -2.56
C ASP A 346 -18.83 4.15 -3.69
N THR A 347 -17.58 3.85 -3.97
CA THR A 347 -16.77 4.60 -4.94
C THR A 347 -16.66 3.83 -6.24
N TRP A 348 -16.90 4.49 -7.36
CA TRP A 348 -16.72 3.92 -8.69
C TRP A 348 -15.59 4.62 -9.44
N TRP A 349 -14.64 3.82 -9.91
CA TRP A 349 -13.50 4.24 -10.70
C TRP A 349 -12.75 3.03 -11.30
N GLN A 350 -11.73 3.28 -12.09
CA GLN A 350 -10.97 2.25 -12.79
C GLN A 350 -9.46 2.50 -12.65
N SER A 351 -8.66 1.46 -12.93
CA SER A 351 -7.19 1.60 -12.95
C SER A 351 -6.75 2.71 -13.92
N GLU A 352 -7.45 2.88 -15.03
CA GLU A 352 -7.20 3.89 -16.04
C GLU A 352 -7.44 5.32 -15.55
N THR A 353 -8.38 5.53 -14.64
CA THR A 353 -8.67 6.86 -14.08
C THR A 353 -7.76 7.22 -12.91
N GLY A 354 -7.19 6.21 -12.25
CA GLY A 354 -6.23 6.37 -11.15
C GLY A 354 -6.82 6.87 -9.83
N ALA A 355 -8.04 7.39 -9.83
CA ALA A 355 -8.75 7.88 -8.64
C ALA A 355 -10.25 7.82 -8.83
N THR A 356 -11.02 8.02 -7.74
CA THR A 356 -12.49 8.00 -7.73
C THR A 356 -13.07 9.03 -8.69
N VAL A 357 -14.00 8.57 -9.53
CA VAL A 357 -14.73 9.38 -10.51
C VAL A 357 -16.15 9.66 -10.02
N LEU A 358 -16.80 8.67 -9.43
CA LEU A 358 -18.17 8.79 -8.89
C LEU A 358 -18.21 8.25 -7.46
N SER A 359 -18.82 9.00 -6.56
CA SER A 359 -19.12 8.60 -5.18
C SER A 359 -20.20 9.50 -4.61
N PRO A 360 -21.10 9.02 -3.73
CA PRO A 360 -21.86 9.90 -2.86
C PRO A 360 -20.90 10.67 -1.96
N ARG A 361 -21.35 11.79 -1.41
CA ARG A 361 -20.59 12.50 -0.37
C ARG A 361 -20.79 11.83 0.98
N PRO A 362 -19.81 11.85 1.88
CA PRO A 362 -20.03 11.36 3.24
C PRO A 362 -21.15 12.07 4.01
N THR A 363 -21.60 13.23 3.51
CA THR A 363 -22.65 14.07 4.11
C THR A 363 -24.01 13.96 3.42
N ASP A 364 -24.14 13.12 2.37
CA ASP A 364 -25.38 12.93 1.62
C ASP A 364 -26.34 11.96 2.31
#